data_ff36eb1dd58be39d3d417026433326ab
#
_entry.id   ff36eb1dd58be39d3d417026433326ab
#
_cell.length_a   1.000
_cell.length_b   1.000
_cell.length_c   1.000
_cell.angle_alpha   90.00
_cell.angle_beta   90.00
_cell.angle_gamma   90.00
#
_symmetry.space_group_name_H-M   'P 1'
#
loop_
_entity.id
_entity.type
_entity.pdbx_description
1 polymer ?
#
loop_
_entity_poly.entity_id
_entity_poly.type
_entity_poly.pdbx_seq_one_letter_code
_entity_poly.pdbx_strand_id
1 'polypeptide(L)'
;DVARTDSVASVDPNTCAVTGHGANTLCATWTDPAFDASRRAVYYARVLENPSCRWSTIQCLEQPEGSKNASCNDPEVAQTIQERLWTAPIWYEVSSRS
;
A
#
# COMPACT_ATOMS: atom_id res chain seq x y z
N ASP A 1 13.31 -2.79 -7.82
CA ASP A 1 11.84 -2.94 -7.72
C ASP A 1 11.41 -4.12 -8.59
N VAL A 2 11.33 -5.30 -8.00
CA VAL A 2 11.51 -6.51 -8.82
C VAL A 2 10.47 -7.59 -8.58
N ALA A 3 9.66 -7.50 -7.56
CA ALA A 3 8.56 -8.42 -7.36
C ALA A 3 7.33 -7.60 -6.96
N ARG A 4 6.58 -7.20 -7.95
CA ARG A 4 5.38 -6.44 -7.74
C ARG A 4 4.18 -7.26 -8.14
N THR A 5 3.33 -7.55 -7.18
CA THR A 5 1.98 -8.01 -7.44
C THR A 5 1.08 -6.80 -7.33
N ASP A 6 0.52 -6.37 -8.42
CA ASP A 6 -0.40 -5.24 -8.39
C ASP A 6 -1.67 -5.62 -7.65
N SER A 7 -2.09 -4.74 -6.76
CA SER A 7 -3.38 -4.88 -6.13
C SER A 7 -4.47 -4.67 -7.20
N VAL A 8 -5.33 -5.67 -7.34
CA VAL A 8 -6.50 -5.57 -8.23
C VAL A 8 -7.72 -5.04 -7.48
N ALA A 9 -7.57 -4.70 -6.21
CA ALA A 9 -8.64 -4.13 -5.41
C ALA A 9 -8.82 -2.64 -5.72
N SER A 10 -10.06 -2.20 -5.66
CA SER A 10 -10.43 -0.80 -5.81
C SER A 10 -11.53 -0.44 -4.82
N VAL A 11 -11.69 0.85 -4.55
CA VAL A 11 -12.76 1.36 -3.70
C VAL A 11 -13.54 2.43 -4.44
N ASP A 12 -14.87 2.36 -4.34
CA ASP A 12 -15.76 3.38 -4.87
C ASP A 12 -15.93 4.49 -3.82
N PRO A 13 -15.47 5.73 -4.09
CA PRO A 13 -15.58 6.81 -3.13
C PRO A 13 -17.02 7.26 -2.85
N ASN A 14 -17.98 6.87 -3.70
CA ASN A 14 -19.38 7.24 -3.52
C ASN A 14 -20.10 6.31 -2.52
N THR A 15 -19.63 5.11 -2.34
CA THR A 15 -20.23 4.10 -1.46
C THR A 15 -19.26 3.54 -0.44
N CYS A 16 -17.97 3.74 -0.65
CA CYS A 16 -16.86 3.13 0.08
C CYS A 16 -16.83 1.60 0.00
N ALA A 17 -17.52 1.04 -0.99
CA ALA A 17 -17.46 -0.38 -1.26
C ALA A 17 -16.11 -0.74 -1.89
N VAL A 18 -15.46 -1.76 -1.33
CA VAL A 18 -14.19 -2.28 -1.85
C VAL A 18 -14.49 -3.50 -2.71
N THR A 19 -13.93 -3.51 -3.92
CA THR A 19 -14.04 -4.62 -4.87
C THR A 19 -12.65 -5.13 -5.21
N GLY A 20 -12.58 -6.39 -5.65
CA GLY A 20 -11.33 -7.04 -6.00
C GLY A 20 -10.84 -7.99 -4.91
N HIS A 21 -9.58 -8.35 -5.00
CA HIS A 21 -8.99 -9.37 -4.15
C HIS A 21 -7.94 -8.79 -3.19
N GLY A 22 -7.91 -9.34 -2.01
CA GLY A 22 -6.89 -9.08 -1.02
C GLY A 22 -6.73 -10.31 -0.13
N ALA A 23 -5.77 -10.29 0.75
CA ALA A 23 -5.51 -11.38 1.68
C ALA A 23 -5.24 -10.84 3.08
N ASN A 24 -5.71 -11.55 4.09
CA ASN A 24 -5.39 -11.22 5.48
C ASN A 24 -3.97 -11.60 5.86
N THR A 25 -3.40 -12.54 5.11
CA THR A 25 -2.06 -13.04 5.34
C THR A 25 -1.38 -13.23 3.99
N LEU A 26 -0.15 -12.75 3.89
CA LEU A 26 0.65 -12.88 2.68
C LEU A 26 1.95 -13.59 3.01
N CYS A 27 2.32 -14.53 2.15
CA CYS A 27 3.59 -15.22 2.23
C CYS A 27 4.18 -15.32 0.83
N ALA A 28 5.44 -14.94 0.69
CA ALA A 28 6.10 -14.97 -0.60
C ALA A 28 7.58 -15.30 -0.43
N THR A 29 8.13 -15.95 -1.44
CA THR A 29 9.56 -16.17 -1.55
C THR A 29 10.04 -15.53 -2.83
N TRP A 30 11.14 -14.79 -2.72
CA TRP A 30 11.74 -14.13 -3.86
C TRP A 30 13.24 -14.34 -3.84
N THR A 31 13.80 -14.59 -5.00
CA THR A 31 15.23 -14.75 -5.20
C THR A 31 15.73 -13.63 -6.09
N ASP A 32 16.79 -12.96 -5.66
CA ASP A 32 17.39 -11.87 -6.42
C ASP A 32 18.13 -12.44 -7.64
N PRO A 33 17.62 -12.23 -8.86
CA PRO A 33 18.29 -12.75 -10.07
C PRO A 33 19.61 -12.04 -10.40
N ALA A 34 19.84 -10.88 -9.78
CA ALA A 34 21.05 -10.08 -9.97
C ALA A 34 21.98 -10.15 -8.76
N PHE A 35 21.82 -11.14 -7.90
CA PHE A 35 22.64 -11.28 -6.71
C PHE A 35 24.11 -11.47 -7.08
N ASP A 36 24.95 -10.66 -6.44
CA ASP A 36 26.40 -10.73 -6.59
C ASP A 36 27.03 -10.80 -5.20
N ALA A 37 27.63 -11.95 -4.89
CA ALA A 37 28.21 -12.21 -3.59
C ALA A 37 29.39 -11.29 -3.24
N SER A 38 29.95 -10.60 -4.22
CA SER A 38 31.05 -9.65 -4.02
C SER A 38 30.58 -8.24 -3.66
N ARG A 39 29.27 -8.01 -3.65
CA ARG A 39 28.69 -6.69 -3.43
C ARG A 39 27.73 -6.71 -2.23
N ARG A 40 27.74 -5.63 -1.48
CA ARG A 40 26.76 -5.43 -0.43
C ARG A 40 25.37 -5.23 -1.03
N ALA A 41 24.36 -5.68 -0.31
CA ALA A 41 22.99 -5.49 -0.70
C ALA A 41 22.09 -5.30 0.53
N VAL A 42 20.97 -4.66 0.34
CA VAL A 42 19.93 -4.54 1.35
C VAL A 42 18.62 -4.97 0.74
N TYR A 43 17.88 -5.77 1.49
CA TYR A 43 16.58 -6.28 1.06
C TYR A 43 15.51 -5.91 2.07
N TYR A 44 14.39 -5.49 1.58
CA TYR A 44 13.20 -5.24 2.39
C TYR A 44 11.94 -5.49 1.57
N ALA A 45 10.86 -5.78 2.24
CA ALA A 45 9.58 -5.91 1.58
C ALA A 45 8.72 -4.68 1.86
N ARG A 46 7.94 -4.31 0.87
CA ARG A 46 6.94 -3.27 0.97
C ARG A 46 5.58 -3.90 0.75
N VAL A 47 4.67 -3.67 1.66
CA VAL A 47 3.32 -4.20 1.61
C VAL A 47 2.35 -3.07 1.34
N LEU A 48 1.45 -3.27 0.39
CA LEU A 48 0.38 -2.34 0.07
C LEU A 48 -0.93 -2.92 0.56
N GLU A 49 -1.65 -2.14 1.36
CA GLU A 49 -3.00 -2.47 1.75
C GLU A 49 -3.95 -2.24 0.57
N ASN A 50 -5.09 -2.92 0.56
CA ASN A 50 -6.14 -2.58 -0.39
C ASN A 50 -6.59 -1.14 -0.18
N PRO A 51 -6.92 -0.40 -1.25
CA PRO A 51 -7.40 0.96 -1.09
C PRO A 51 -8.71 0.98 -0.32
N SER A 52 -8.90 2.03 0.47
CA SER A 52 -10.11 2.26 1.25
C SER A 52 -10.48 3.73 1.24
N CYS A 53 -11.70 4.05 1.64
CA CYS A 53 -12.10 5.45 1.82
C CYS A 53 -11.34 6.04 3.00
N ARG A 54 -10.95 7.29 2.84
CA ARG A 54 -10.46 8.07 3.98
C ARG A 54 -11.61 8.33 4.95
N TRP A 55 -11.26 8.50 6.21
CA TRP A 55 -12.22 8.81 7.26
C TRP A 55 -13.10 10.03 6.91
N SER A 56 -12.50 11.07 6.33
CA SER A 56 -13.23 12.26 5.90
C SER A 56 -14.29 11.96 4.84
N THR A 57 -14.02 11.02 3.93
CA THR A 57 -14.98 10.59 2.92
C THR A 57 -16.17 9.88 3.56
N ILE A 58 -15.92 8.98 4.52
CA ILE A 58 -16.96 8.27 5.24
C ILE A 58 -17.86 9.26 5.97
N GLN A 59 -17.27 10.26 6.64
CA GLN A 59 -18.04 11.31 7.30
C GLN A 59 -18.90 12.10 6.33
N CYS A 60 -18.36 12.44 5.17
CA CYS A 60 -19.12 13.17 4.15
C CYS A 60 -20.34 12.39 3.66
N LEU A 61 -20.21 11.07 3.50
CA LEU A 61 -21.31 10.21 3.08
C LEU A 61 -22.41 10.11 4.14
N GLU A 62 -22.06 10.24 5.40
CA GLU A 62 -23.00 10.19 6.51
C GLU A 62 -23.74 11.52 6.73
N GLN A 63 -23.24 12.61 6.18
CA GLN A 63 -23.88 13.92 6.31
C GLN A 63 -25.04 14.06 5.35
N PRO A 64 -26.17 14.65 5.79
CA PRO A 64 -27.30 14.92 4.89
C PRO A 64 -26.93 15.84 3.74
N GLU A 65 -27.59 15.68 2.60
CA GLU A 65 -27.47 16.61 1.51
C GLU A 65 -27.82 18.03 1.96
N GLY A 66 -27.03 19.00 1.54
CA GLY A 66 -27.17 20.40 1.94
C GLY A 66 -26.52 20.77 3.26
N SER A 67 -26.07 19.77 4.03
CA SER A 67 -25.36 20.00 5.32
C SER A 67 -23.88 19.57 5.25
N LYS A 68 -23.40 19.19 4.07
CA LYS A 68 -22.05 18.71 3.91
C LYS A 68 -21.04 19.86 4.03
N ASN A 69 -19.91 19.56 4.68
CA ASN A 69 -18.79 20.49 4.76
C ASN A 69 -18.24 20.82 3.37
N ALA A 70 -17.65 22.01 3.23
CA ALA A 70 -17.02 22.42 1.98
C ALA A 70 -15.93 21.44 1.51
N SER A 71 -15.22 20.83 2.45
CA SER A 71 -14.18 19.83 2.15
C SER A 71 -14.71 18.59 1.45
N CYS A 72 -16.01 18.29 1.56
CA CYS A 72 -16.60 17.13 0.90
C CYS A 72 -16.61 17.26 -0.63
N ASN A 73 -16.57 18.47 -1.13
CA ASN A 73 -16.55 18.77 -2.57
C ASN A 73 -15.23 19.37 -3.04
N ASP A 74 -14.22 19.38 -2.18
CA ASP A 74 -12.92 19.94 -2.50
C ASP A 74 -12.09 18.90 -3.29
N PRO A 75 -11.73 19.20 -4.56
CA PRO A 75 -10.97 18.25 -5.38
C PRO A 75 -9.54 18.03 -4.89
N GLU A 76 -9.04 18.89 -4.01
CA GLU A 76 -7.70 18.75 -3.44
C GLU A 76 -7.68 17.81 -2.22
N VAL A 77 -8.84 17.47 -1.68
CA VAL A 77 -8.94 16.50 -0.60
C VAL A 77 -9.05 15.10 -1.18
N ALA A 78 -8.05 14.28 -0.93
CA ALA A 78 -8.07 12.90 -1.40
C ALA A 78 -9.19 12.12 -0.69
N GLN A 79 -9.96 11.38 -1.47
CA GLN A 79 -11.12 10.62 -0.97
C GLN A 79 -10.75 9.21 -0.51
N THR A 80 -9.67 8.68 -1.05
CA THR A 80 -9.24 7.29 -0.79
C THR A 80 -7.80 7.27 -0.34
N ILE A 81 -7.42 6.18 0.31
CA ILE A 81 -6.05 5.97 0.77
C ILE A 81 -5.66 4.52 0.56
N GLN A 82 -4.40 4.31 0.25
CA GLN A 82 -3.78 3.00 0.21
C GLN A 82 -2.58 3.03 1.15
N GLU A 83 -2.72 2.39 2.30
CA GLU A 83 -1.67 2.36 3.30
C GLU A 83 -0.52 1.45 2.85
N ARG A 84 0.66 1.77 3.34
CA ARG A 84 1.89 1.06 3.01
C ARG A 84 2.66 0.74 4.28
N LEU A 85 3.36 -0.37 4.23
CA LEU A 85 4.25 -0.72 5.29
C LEU A 85 5.57 -1.24 4.70
N TRP A 86 6.67 -1.02 5.41
CA TRP A 86 7.99 -1.54 5.08
C TRP A 86 8.44 -2.46 6.19
N THR A 87 9.04 -3.58 5.80
CA THR A 87 9.68 -4.46 6.78
C THR A 87 11.03 -3.89 7.22
N ALA A 88 11.57 -4.43 8.29
CA ALA A 88 12.95 -4.19 8.65
C ALA A 88 13.87 -4.66 7.51
N PRO A 89 14.98 -3.96 7.26
CA PRO A 89 15.90 -4.35 6.22
C PRO A 89 16.71 -5.58 6.61
N ILE A 90 17.02 -6.40 5.61
CA ILE A 90 17.96 -7.51 5.72
C ILE A 90 19.21 -7.10 4.96
N TRP A 91 20.31 -7.02 5.66
CA TRP A 91 21.59 -6.62 5.09
C TRP A 91 22.39 -7.83 4.67
N TYR A 92 22.88 -7.80 3.45
CA TYR A 92 23.89 -8.74 2.99
C TYR A 92 25.25 -8.04 3.03
N GLU A 93 26.16 -8.61 3.79
CA GLU A 93 27.52 -8.14 3.90
C GLU A 93 28.47 -9.13 3.20
N VAL A 94 29.44 -8.59 2.51
CA VAL A 94 30.49 -9.42 1.93
C VAL A 94 31.33 -10.01 3.05
N SER A 95 31.45 -11.33 3.03
CA SER A 95 32.27 -12.01 4.04
C SER A 95 33.74 -11.64 3.83
N SER A 96 34.30 -10.90 4.76
CA SER A 96 35.75 -10.63 4.80
C SER A 96 36.40 -11.73 5.62
N ARG A 97 36.85 -12.77 4.95
CA ARG A 97 37.76 -13.72 5.57
C ARG A 97 39.20 -13.27 5.34
N SER A 98 39.82 -12.95 6.41
CA SER A 98 41.28 -12.85 6.39
C SER A 98 41.89 -14.25 6.47
#